data_fd2195262402f1e2c75f039ed8db5892
#
_entry.id   fd2195262402f1e2c75f039ed8db5892
#
_cell.length_a   1.000
_cell.length_b   1.000
_cell.length_c   1.000
_cell.angle_alpha   90.00
_cell.angle_beta   90.00
_cell.angle_gamma   90.00
#
_symmetry.space_group_name_H-M   'P 1'
#
loop_
_entity.id
_entity.type
_entity.pdbx_description
1 polymer ?
#
loop_
_entity_poly.entity_id
_entity_poly.type
_entity_poly.pdbx_seq_one_letter_code
_entity_poly.pdbx_strand_id
1 'polypeptide(L)'
;MVGQALHLKICGLTDSAQACAIAALGVQAIGVIGVQGTPRCVSSERRREIYAKLASQSNVERVWVSADPDDNELDEVLSGQGTPSVVQLHGQESEARCSDLRSRHPSIRWWK
;
A
#
# COMPACT_ATOMS: atom_id res chain seq x y z
N MET A 1 28.18 15.21 -3.03
CA MET A 1 27.12 15.71 -2.62
C MET A 1 26.02 14.87 -2.63
N VAL A 2 25.35 14.94 -1.90
CA VAL A 2 24.31 14.18 -1.85
C VAL A 2 23.20 14.86 -2.39
N GLY A 3 22.62 14.40 -3.37
CA GLY A 3 21.40 14.89 -3.85
C GLY A 3 20.32 14.63 -2.86
N GLN A 4 19.26 15.31 -2.96
CA GLN A 4 18.07 14.95 -2.25
C GLN A 4 17.58 13.64 -2.77
N ALA A 5 17.16 12.76 -1.88
CA ALA A 5 16.50 11.55 -2.28
C ALA A 5 15.19 11.90 -2.93
N LEU A 6 14.94 11.39 -4.12
CA LEU A 6 13.67 11.53 -4.79
C LEU A 6 12.69 10.57 -4.18
N HIS A 7 11.51 11.08 -3.85
CA HIS A 7 10.43 10.21 -3.40
C HIS A 7 9.67 9.72 -4.61
N LEU A 8 10.04 8.51 -5.05
CA LEU A 8 9.39 7.87 -6.17
C LEU A 8 8.44 6.80 -5.66
N LYS A 9 7.22 6.88 -6.09
CA LYS A 9 6.22 5.87 -5.84
C LYS A 9 5.73 5.33 -7.17
N ILE A 10 5.77 4.01 -7.34
CA ILE A 10 5.22 3.34 -8.50
C ILE A 10 3.95 2.63 -8.05
N CYS A 11 2.86 2.91 -8.73
CA CYS A 11 1.55 2.42 -8.31
C CYS A 11 0.94 1.52 -9.39
N GLY A 12 0.08 0.59 -8.96
CA GLY A 12 -0.66 -0.24 -9.90
C GLY A 12 0.06 -1.49 -10.34
N LEU A 13 1.03 -1.96 -9.57
CA LEU A 13 1.71 -3.21 -9.87
C LEU A 13 0.81 -4.40 -9.51
N THR A 14 0.86 -5.42 -10.35
CA THR A 14 -0.01 -6.59 -10.21
C THR A 14 0.75 -7.91 -10.09
N ASP A 15 2.07 -7.87 -10.06
CA ASP A 15 2.94 -9.04 -10.12
C ASP A 15 4.09 -8.88 -9.13
N SER A 16 4.35 -9.90 -8.30
CA SER A 16 5.37 -9.82 -7.27
C SER A 16 6.79 -9.75 -7.86
N ALA A 17 7.05 -10.44 -8.96
CA ALA A 17 8.36 -10.39 -9.58
C ALA A 17 8.67 -8.99 -10.12
N GLN A 18 7.69 -8.36 -10.76
CA GLN A 18 7.80 -7.00 -11.26
C GLN A 18 8.01 -6.02 -10.11
N ALA A 19 7.23 -6.19 -9.04
CA ALA A 19 7.35 -5.31 -7.87
C ALA A 19 8.73 -5.39 -7.24
N CYS A 20 9.28 -6.59 -7.09
CA CYS A 20 10.62 -6.78 -6.54
C CYS A 20 11.70 -6.20 -7.46
N ALA A 21 11.55 -6.35 -8.77
CA ALA A 21 12.49 -5.79 -9.73
C ALA A 21 12.51 -4.26 -9.64
N ILE A 22 11.34 -3.65 -9.52
CA ILE A 22 11.23 -2.19 -9.39
C ILE A 22 11.77 -1.72 -8.04
N ALA A 23 11.50 -2.45 -6.97
CA ALA A 23 12.04 -2.12 -5.66
C ALA A 23 13.57 -2.12 -5.66
N ALA A 24 14.18 -3.03 -6.41
CA ALA A 24 15.64 -3.11 -6.54
C ALA A 24 16.25 -1.90 -7.22
N LEU A 25 15.44 -1.10 -7.93
CA LEU A 25 15.90 0.13 -8.56
C LEU A 25 15.95 1.32 -7.58
N GLY A 26 15.51 1.13 -6.34
CA GLY A 26 15.63 2.15 -5.31
C GLY A 26 14.44 3.07 -5.15
N VAL A 27 13.27 2.71 -5.68
CA VAL A 27 12.06 3.49 -5.42
C VAL A 27 11.68 3.41 -3.94
N GLN A 28 11.05 4.44 -3.41
CA GLN A 28 10.69 4.50 -2.00
C GLN A 28 9.37 3.82 -1.67
N ALA A 29 8.45 3.76 -2.63
CA ALA A 29 7.13 3.20 -2.37
C ALA A 29 6.59 2.47 -3.59
N ILE A 30 5.90 1.36 -3.33
CA ILE A 30 5.22 0.57 -4.35
C ILE A 30 3.78 0.40 -3.92
N GLY A 31 2.86 0.74 -4.81
CA GLY A 31 1.44 0.72 -4.53
C GLY A 31 0.71 -0.38 -5.27
N VAL A 32 -0.22 -1.01 -4.57
CA VAL A 32 -1.16 -1.99 -5.11
C VAL A 32 -2.55 -1.39 -5.03
N ILE A 33 -3.31 -1.50 -6.10
CA ILE A 33 -4.64 -0.90 -6.18
C ILE A 33 -5.67 -1.84 -5.54
N GLY A 34 -6.41 -1.30 -4.58
CA GLY A 34 -7.48 -2.02 -3.90
C GLY A 34 -8.89 -1.53 -4.25
N VAL A 35 -9.01 -0.70 -5.27
CA VAL A 35 -10.32 -0.20 -5.69
C VAL A 35 -10.95 -1.20 -6.62
N GLN A 36 -12.05 -1.80 -6.19
CA GLN A 36 -12.77 -2.82 -6.98
C GLN A 36 -13.26 -2.23 -8.30
N GLY A 37 -13.25 -3.05 -9.34
CA GLY A 37 -13.74 -2.64 -10.65
C GLY A 37 -12.73 -1.89 -11.49
N THR A 38 -11.54 -1.59 -10.96
CA THR A 38 -10.48 -0.96 -11.74
C THR A 38 -9.59 -2.03 -12.39
N PRO A 39 -8.98 -1.72 -13.56
CA PRO A 39 -8.21 -2.74 -14.29
C PRO A 39 -7.00 -3.29 -13.53
N ARG A 40 -6.44 -2.54 -12.59
CA ARG A 40 -5.23 -2.94 -11.87
C ARG A 40 -5.52 -3.42 -10.46
N CYS A 41 -6.78 -3.63 -10.11
CA CYS A 41 -7.13 -4.20 -8.82
C CYS A 41 -6.71 -5.67 -8.80
N VAL A 42 -6.05 -6.09 -7.72
CA VAL A 42 -5.56 -7.46 -7.58
C VAL A 42 -6.34 -8.19 -6.49
N SER A 43 -6.30 -9.51 -6.53
CA SER A 43 -6.92 -10.33 -5.49
C SER A 43 -6.18 -10.18 -4.16
N SER A 44 -6.83 -10.54 -3.07
CA SER A 44 -6.21 -10.54 -1.75
C SER A 44 -4.97 -11.43 -1.71
N GLU A 45 -5.02 -12.59 -2.34
CA GLU A 45 -3.89 -13.51 -2.38
C GLU A 45 -2.69 -12.88 -3.07
N ARG A 46 -2.92 -12.26 -4.22
CA ARG A 46 -1.84 -11.63 -4.98
C ARG A 46 -1.27 -10.43 -4.25
N ARG A 47 -2.13 -9.63 -3.65
CA ARG A 47 -1.69 -8.50 -2.85
C ARG A 47 -0.78 -8.95 -1.70
N ARG A 48 -1.19 -9.96 -0.97
CA ARG A 48 -0.40 -10.49 0.14
C ARG A 48 0.93 -11.06 -0.32
N GLU A 49 0.95 -11.72 -1.46
CA GLU A 49 2.18 -12.24 -2.04
C GLU A 49 3.15 -11.11 -2.39
N ILE A 50 2.64 -10.05 -3.02
CA ILE A 50 3.47 -8.89 -3.37
C ILE A 50 4.08 -8.27 -2.13
N TYR A 51 3.27 -7.99 -1.12
CA TYR A 51 3.77 -7.33 0.08
C TYR A 51 4.73 -8.22 0.88
N ALA A 52 4.44 -9.50 0.98
CA ALA A 52 5.34 -10.42 1.70
C ALA A 52 6.71 -10.48 1.04
N LYS A 53 6.74 -10.55 -0.28
CA LYS A 53 8.01 -10.57 -1.00
C LYS A 53 8.76 -9.26 -0.88
N LEU A 54 8.07 -8.13 -0.99
CA LEU A 54 8.69 -6.82 -0.80
C LEU A 54 9.27 -6.67 0.60
N ALA A 55 8.53 -7.09 1.61
CA ALA A 55 8.99 -6.97 3.00
C ALA A 55 10.24 -7.79 3.26
N SER A 56 10.40 -8.93 2.59
CA SER A 56 11.56 -9.79 2.78
C SER A 56 12.80 -9.33 2.03
N GLN A 57 12.64 -8.47 1.02
CA GLN A 57 13.74 -8.13 0.11
C GLN A 57 14.13 -6.67 0.11
N SER A 58 13.36 -5.80 0.74
CA SER A 58 13.60 -4.37 0.60
C SER A 58 12.95 -3.60 1.74
N ASN A 59 13.36 -2.33 1.90
CA ASN A 59 12.75 -1.40 2.84
C ASN A 59 11.72 -0.49 2.18
N VAL A 60 11.27 -0.86 0.98
CA VAL A 60 10.30 -0.06 0.26
C VAL A 60 8.97 0.02 1.03
N GLU A 61 8.32 1.19 0.99
CA GLU A 61 7.00 1.33 1.56
C GLU A 61 6.00 0.56 0.72
N ARG A 62 5.16 -0.21 1.38
CA ARG A 62 4.14 -1.03 0.74
C ARG A 62 2.81 -0.32 0.89
N VAL A 63 2.30 0.21 -0.21
CA VAL A 63 1.13 1.09 -0.19
C VAL A 63 -0.09 0.35 -0.72
N TRP A 64 -1.18 0.42 0.01
CA TRP A 64 -2.48 -0.05 -0.48
C TRP A 64 -3.32 1.17 -0.81
N VAL A 65 -3.71 1.27 -2.08
CA VAL A 65 -4.51 2.40 -2.56
C VAL A 65 -5.96 1.99 -2.56
N SER A 66 -6.79 2.70 -1.83
CA SER A 66 -8.19 2.36 -1.68
C SER A 66 -9.07 3.62 -1.71
N ALA A 67 -10.35 3.42 -1.89
CA ALA A 67 -11.35 4.50 -1.88
C ALA A 67 -12.48 4.09 -0.94
N ASP A 68 -12.67 4.87 0.11
CA ASP A 68 -13.72 4.68 1.11
C ASP A 68 -13.82 3.24 1.64
N PRO A 69 -12.68 2.65 2.08
CA PRO A 69 -12.73 1.29 2.61
C PRO A 69 -13.55 1.23 3.88
N ASP A 70 -14.33 0.16 4.05
CA ASP A 70 -15.04 -0.05 5.30
C ASP A 70 -14.15 -0.77 6.33
N ASP A 71 -14.62 -0.86 7.56
CA ASP A 71 -13.82 -1.42 8.65
C ASP A 71 -13.51 -2.90 8.43
N ASN A 72 -14.44 -3.66 7.84
CA ASN A 72 -14.20 -5.07 7.58
C ASN A 72 -13.12 -5.26 6.53
N GLU A 73 -13.13 -4.44 5.50
CA GLU A 73 -12.10 -4.48 4.47
C GLU A 73 -10.74 -4.12 5.03
N LEU A 74 -10.67 -3.10 5.87
CA LEU A 74 -9.43 -2.69 6.52
C LEU A 74 -8.92 -3.78 7.45
N ASP A 75 -9.78 -4.42 8.22
CA ASP A 75 -9.37 -5.51 9.11
C ASP A 75 -8.75 -6.64 8.31
N GLU A 76 -9.30 -6.98 7.16
CA GLU A 76 -8.76 -8.04 6.32
C GLU A 76 -7.40 -7.64 5.74
N VAL A 77 -7.28 -6.42 5.23
CA VAL A 77 -6.05 -5.95 4.58
C VAL A 77 -4.91 -5.78 5.58
N LEU A 78 -5.21 -5.31 6.79
CA LEU A 78 -4.19 -4.94 7.77
C LEU A 78 -3.84 -6.05 8.75
N SER A 79 -4.40 -7.25 8.57
CA SER A 79 -4.11 -8.37 9.48
C SER A 79 -3.42 -9.51 8.74
N GLY A 80 -2.70 -10.34 9.50
CA GLY A 80 -2.02 -11.50 8.97
C GLY A 80 -0.69 -11.14 8.30
N GLN A 81 -0.27 -11.99 7.35
CA GLN A 81 0.96 -11.79 6.61
C GLN A 81 0.70 -11.02 5.33
N GLY A 82 1.74 -10.36 4.81
CA GLY A 82 1.61 -9.62 3.56
C GLY A 82 0.74 -8.39 3.70
N THR A 83 1.02 -7.57 4.71
CA THR A 83 0.25 -6.35 4.97
C THR A 83 0.96 -5.13 4.39
N PRO A 84 0.21 -4.06 4.08
CA PRO A 84 0.83 -2.79 3.68
C PRO A 84 1.42 -2.08 4.89
N SER A 85 2.36 -1.16 4.64
CA SER A 85 2.87 -0.25 5.65
C SER A 85 2.18 1.11 5.58
N VAL A 86 1.55 1.41 4.44
CA VAL A 86 0.84 2.68 4.19
C VAL A 86 -0.49 2.37 3.54
N VAL A 87 -1.53 3.08 3.94
CA VAL A 87 -2.81 3.08 3.23
C VAL A 87 -3.01 4.47 2.63
N GLN A 88 -3.22 4.52 1.34
CA GLN A 88 -3.48 5.77 0.62
C GLN A 88 -4.96 5.83 0.27
N LEU A 89 -5.63 6.88 0.73
CA LEU A 89 -7.07 7.04 0.59
C LEU A 89 -7.37 7.97 -0.59
N HIS A 90 -8.07 7.45 -1.57
CA HIS A 90 -8.41 8.18 -2.80
C HIS A 90 -9.91 8.43 -2.96
N GLY A 91 -10.70 8.19 -1.92
CA GLY A 91 -12.14 8.37 -1.98
C GLY A 91 -12.60 9.68 -1.37
N GLN A 92 -13.79 9.65 -0.80
CA GLN A 92 -14.44 10.81 -0.19
C GLN A 92 -14.29 10.81 1.33
N GLU A 93 -13.18 10.27 1.83
CA GLU A 93 -12.95 10.17 3.27
C GLU A 93 -12.91 11.55 3.92
N SER A 94 -13.71 11.74 4.98
CA SER A 94 -13.72 12.98 5.73
C SER A 94 -12.50 13.08 6.64
N GLU A 95 -12.23 14.29 7.14
CA GLU A 95 -11.16 14.47 8.13
C GLU A 95 -11.42 13.66 9.39
N ALA A 96 -12.68 13.56 9.81
CA ALA A 96 -13.06 12.76 10.98
C ALA A 96 -12.76 11.28 10.74
N ARG A 97 -13.06 10.76 9.56
CA ARG A 97 -12.76 9.38 9.21
C ARG A 97 -11.26 9.14 9.20
N CYS A 98 -10.49 10.04 8.60
CA CYS A 98 -9.04 9.91 8.56
C CYS A 98 -8.43 9.93 9.95
N SER A 99 -8.91 10.79 10.83
CA SER A 99 -8.45 10.86 12.21
C SER A 99 -8.78 9.59 12.98
N ASP A 100 -9.99 9.07 12.79
CA ASP A 100 -10.42 7.81 13.42
C ASP A 100 -9.53 6.64 12.99
N LEU A 101 -9.24 6.54 11.71
CA LEU A 101 -8.40 5.48 11.17
C LEU A 101 -6.97 5.56 11.72
N ARG A 102 -6.41 6.74 11.83
CA ARG A 102 -5.09 6.91 12.43
C ARG A 102 -5.05 6.46 13.88
N SER A 103 -6.11 6.75 14.62
CA SER A 103 -6.20 6.34 16.03
C SER A 103 -6.34 4.84 16.18
N ARG A 104 -7.11 4.20 15.32
CA ARG A 104 -7.37 2.76 15.39
C ARG A 104 -6.19 1.93 14.90
N HIS A 105 -5.39 2.46 13.98
CA HIS A 105 -4.30 1.72 13.37
C HIS A 105 -3.00 2.53 13.45
N PRO A 106 -2.45 2.67 14.66
CA PRO A 106 -1.30 3.56 14.87
C PRO A 106 0.00 3.07 14.22
N SER A 107 0.07 1.80 13.84
CA SER A 107 1.26 1.27 13.15
C SER A 107 1.23 1.50 11.65
N ILE A 108 0.12 1.98 11.11
CA ILE A 108 -0.04 2.22 9.67
C ILE A 108 0.10 3.71 9.41
N ARG A 109 0.80 4.05 8.32
CA ARG A 109 0.86 5.43 7.85
C ARG A 109 -0.27 5.65 6.87
N TRP A 110 -0.92 6.80 6.99
CA TRP A 110 -2.11 7.11 6.20
C TRP A 110 -1.81 8.30 5.31
N TRP A 111 -1.99 8.12 4.00
CA TRP A 111 -1.84 9.19 3.01
C TRP A 111 -3.22 9.50 2.42
N LYS A 112 -3.46 10.77 2.19
CA LYS A 112 -4.73 11.17 1.57
C LYS A 112 -4.51 11.69 0.14
#